data_d721ce7e3021f6aa95d512e29d9219cc
#
_entry.id   d721ce7e3021f6aa95d512e29d9219cc
#
_cell.length_a   1.000
_cell.length_b   1.000
_cell.length_c   1.000
_cell.angle_alpha   90.00
_cell.angle_beta   90.00
_cell.angle_gamma   90.00
#
_symmetry.space_group_name_H-M   'P 1'
#
loop_
_entity.id
_entity.type
_entity.pdbx_description
1 polymer ?
#
loop_
_entity_poly.entity_id
_entity_poly.type
_entity_poly.pdbx_seq_one_letter_code
_entity_poly.pdbx_strand_id
1 'polypeptide(L)'
;MAYGTANSYARPRRRRRKRKSHYGVLALVIVLLIALIVLAVKLVTTAVSTVLGRTETHEIVYQVDNKLGYCDGKTFDLEAAPYRDQSGNLFAPLQSLCDALQIDLTWDESTKSGTAVWNKQTAEIKASSTKVQMGEESRNMAAAPSVKDGVVFIPAKDFCAAFSWKTAETAEEQGDLLIISQKDDELTEDAIKQITDDVTKVLGPSEKQITGDSILMRTDSDKALVAGETRTMASDGEKLGEGVMEQNGTKYVPLKAAMTALGGTAEFDGKKTWTVKYNDTETTVTTNGKFKIDGNRVKGDDFTVWLDEEKDRFYVSAPALAQIIGRNYTDLGDGAFAFTTLSLDGLDSQKTYLDSLRSSLSDAVDGDIPEADVYIALTFDDGPWPTTSELLDVLKENDAVATFFTIGEQISDKTEECG
;
A
#
# COMPACT_ATOMS: atom_id res chain seq x y z
N MET A 1 12.67 40.43 90.34
CA MET A 1 13.00 39.14 90.98
C MET A 1 12.21 38.00 90.42
N ALA A 2 12.92 36.92 90.04
CA ALA A 2 12.47 35.53 89.87
C ALA A 2 11.48 35.23 88.69
N TYR A 3 11.92 34.68 87.63
CA TYR A 3 12.14 33.31 87.17
C TYR A 3 10.88 32.46 87.03
N GLY A 4 10.65 32.02 85.83
CA GLY A 4 9.76 30.94 85.51
C GLY A 4 10.09 30.37 84.10
N THR A 5 10.88 29.29 84.09
CA THR A 5 11.28 28.51 82.89
C THR A 5 10.13 27.65 82.44
N ALA A 6 9.78 27.71 81.13
CA ALA A 6 8.83 26.82 80.52
C ALA A 6 9.56 25.75 79.65
N ASN A 7 9.47 24.52 80.11
CA ASN A 7 9.90 23.31 79.40
C ASN A 7 9.01 23.03 78.17
N SER A 8 9.60 22.98 76.96
CA SER A 8 8.91 22.55 75.74
C SER A 8 9.13 21.04 75.52
N TYR A 9 8.07 20.28 75.70
CA TYR A 9 8.06 18.88 75.32
C TYR A 9 7.87 18.74 73.78
N ALA A 10 8.89 18.26 73.09
CA ALA A 10 8.83 17.88 71.67
C ALA A 10 8.08 16.57 71.54
N ARG A 11 6.99 16.58 70.77
CA ARG A 11 6.22 15.36 70.34
C ARG A 11 6.98 14.59 69.27
N PRO A 12 7.08 13.24 69.33
CA PRO A 12 7.74 12.45 68.30
C PRO A 12 6.93 12.38 67.00
N ARG A 13 7.57 12.71 65.88
CA ARG A 13 6.99 12.59 64.53
C ARG A 13 6.74 11.11 64.22
N ARG A 14 5.45 10.70 64.08
CA ARG A 14 5.04 9.41 63.52
C ARG A 14 5.49 9.30 62.08
N ARG A 15 6.45 8.41 61.77
CA ARG A 15 6.81 7.99 60.38
C ARG A 15 5.59 7.29 59.75
N ARG A 16 4.96 7.91 58.73
CA ARG A 16 4.00 7.25 57.85
C ARG A 16 4.73 6.19 57.04
N ARG A 17 4.48 4.91 57.31
CA ARG A 17 4.85 3.80 56.43
C ARG A 17 4.12 3.97 55.12
N LYS A 18 4.84 4.19 53.98
CA LYS A 18 4.28 4.10 52.62
C LYS A 18 3.79 2.67 52.40
N ARG A 19 2.48 2.48 52.30
CA ARG A 19 1.90 1.22 51.81
C ARG A 19 2.36 1.07 50.37
N LYS A 20 3.18 0.06 50.07
CA LYS A 20 3.51 -0.32 48.69
C LYS A 20 2.18 -0.74 48.02
N SER A 21 1.84 -0.03 46.97
CA SER A 21 0.67 -0.33 46.14
C SER A 21 0.89 -1.66 45.43
N HIS A 22 0.12 -2.66 45.77
CA HIS A 22 0.13 -3.98 45.10
C HIS A 22 -0.72 -4.01 43.81
N TYR A 23 -1.25 -2.84 43.39
CA TYR A 23 -2.12 -2.75 42.22
C TYR A 23 -1.42 -3.17 40.90
N GLY A 24 -0.11 -2.91 40.75
CA GLY A 24 0.65 -3.31 39.56
C GLY A 24 0.81 -4.84 39.46
N VAL A 25 1.02 -5.51 40.60
CA VAL A 25 1.10 -6.98 40.63
C VAL A 25 -0.26 -7.60 40.38
N LEU A 26 -1.34 -7.03 40.91
CA LEU A 26 -2.70 -7.49 40.71
C LEU A 26 -3.12 -7.34 39.21
N ALA A 27 -2.77 -6.21 38.58
CA ALA A 27 -3.04 -5.99 37.14
C ALA A 27 -2.29 -7.01 36.27
N LEU A 28 -1.03 -7.30 36.56
CA LEU A 28 -0.23 -8.31 35.85
C LEU A 28 -0.83 -9.71 35.98
N VAL A 29 -1.28 -10.07 37.18
CA VAL A 29 -1.92 -11.37 37.45
C VAL A 29 -3.25 -11.49 36.69
N ILE A 30 -4.04 -10.42 36.59
CA ILE A 30 -5.31 -10.41 35.84
C ILE A 30 -5.03 -10.58 34.34
N VAL A 31 -4.03 -9.89 33.77
CA VAL A 31 -3.64 -10.03 32.37
C VAL A 31 -3.17 -11.46 32.06
N LEU A 32 -2.34 -12.05 32.93
CA LEU A 32 -1.90 -13.44 32.79
C LEU A 32 -3.06 -14.44 32.90
N LEU A 33 -4.04 -14.20 33.78
CA LEU A 33 -5.23 -15.03 33.92
C LEU A 33 -6.12 -14.94 32.66
N ILE A 34 -6.30 -13.75 32.10
CA ILE A 34 -7.05 -13.58 30.85
C ILE A 34 -6.33 -14.28 29.69
N ALA A 35 -5.01 -14.16 29.58
CA ALA A 35 -4.22 -14.85 28.56
C ALA A 35 -4.31 -16.37 28.70
N LEU A 36 -4.29 -16.90 29.92
CA LEU A 36 -4.47 -18.32 30.21
C LEU A 36 -5.88 -18.81 29.87
N ILE A 37 -6.92 -18.03 30.15
CA ILE A 37 -8.30 -18.35 29.80
C ILE A 37 -8.46 -18.37 28.27
N VAL A 38 -7.92 -17.39 27.56
CA VAL A 38 -7.94 -17.35 26.08
C VAL A 38 -7.22 -18.57 25.49
N LEU A 39 -6.05 -18.92 26.04
CA LEU A 39 -5.31 -20.10 25.63
C LEU A 39 -6.08 -21.41 25.94
N ALA A 40 -6.69 -21.50 27.11
CA ALA A 40 -7.52 -22.66 27.49
C ALA A 40 -8.77 -22.79 26.61
N VAL A 41 -9.44 -21.68 26.28
CA VAL A 41 -10.57 -21.67 25.35
C VAL A 41 -10.14 -22.13 23.96
N LYS A 42 -9.00 -21.60 23.44
CA LYS A 42 -8.45 -22.08 22.16
C LYS A 42 -8.12 -23.56 22.18
N LEU A 43 -7.46 -24.06 23.23
CA LEU A 43 -7.14 -25.48 23.38
C LEU A 43 -8.39 -26.36 23.49
N VAL A 44 -9.44 -25.91 24.19
CA VAL A 44 -10.71 -26.64 24.32
C VAL A 44 -11.46 -26.62 22.98
N THR A 45 -11.55 -25.51 22.27
CA THR A 45 -12.21 -25.43 20.96
C THR A 45 -11.49 -26.32 19.95
N THR A 46 -10.14 -26.28 19.91
CA THR A 46 -9.35 -27.18 19.05
C THR A 46 -9.52 -28.65 19.42
N ALA A 47 -9.53 -28.98 20.71
CA ALA A 47 -9.75 -30.37 21.17
C ALA A 47 -11.18 -30.86 20.91
N VAL A 48 -12.20 -30.01 21.05
CA VAL A 48 -13.61 -30.33 20.78
C VAL A 48 -13.82 -30.51 19.27
N SER A 49 -13.25 -29.68 18.40
CA SER A 49 -13.32 -29.83 16.94
C SER A 49 -12.62 -31.13 16.48
N THR A 50 -11.49 -31.48 17.10
CA THR A 50 -10.73 -32.70 16.78
C THR A 50 -11.50 -33.98 17.24
N VAL A 51 -12.21 -33.92 18.37
CA VAL A 51 -12.95 -35.07 18.92
C VAL A 51 -14.33 -35.28 18.24
N LEU A 52 -14.98 -34.19 17.80
CA LEU A 52 -16.32 -34.28 17.16
C LEU A 52 -16.25 -34.51 15.65
N GLY A 53 -15.03 -34.43 15.03
CA GLY A 53 -14.85 -34.67 13.60
C GLY A 53 -15.63 -33.69 12.70
N ARG A 54 -16.07 -32.54 13.24
CA ARG A 54 -16.65 -31.44 12.48
C ARG A 54 -15.55 -30.41 12.26
N THR A 55 -14.91 -30.47 11.11
CA THR A 55 -14.18 -29.36 10.56
C THR A 55 -15.20 -28.29 10.17
N GLU A 56 -15.05 -27.09 10.72
CA GLU A 56 -15.81 -25.95 10.21
C GLU A 56 -15.42 -25.74 8.75
N THR A 57 -16.39 -25.45 7.90
CA THR A 57 -16.18 -25.18 6.48
C THR A 57 -16.23 -23.66 6.27
N HIS A 58 -15.24 -23.13 5.59
CA HIS A 58 -15.07 -21.70 5.38
C HIS A 58 -15.32 -21.29 3.94
N GLU A 59 -15.73 -20.04 3.78
CA GLU A 59 -15.78 -19.35 2.51
C GLU A 59 -14.80 -18.17 2.57
N ILE A 60 -13.84 -18.18 1.66
CA ILE A 60 -12.75 -17.23 1.63
C ILE A 60 -12.72 -16.54 0.30
N VAL A 61 -12.43 -15.25 0.31
CA VAL A 61 -12.23 -14.46 -0.90
C VAL A 61 -10.89 -13.72 -0.81
N TYR A 62 -10.12 -13.85 -1.86
CA TYR A 62 -8.92 -13.07 -2.12
C TYR A 62 -9.15 -12.12 -3.28
N GLN A 63 -8.62 -10.91 -3.17
CA GLN A 63 -8.56 -9.95 -4.25
C GLN A 63 -7.12 -9.80 -4.71
N VAL A 64 -6.88 -9.82 -6.02
CA VAL A 64 -5.56 -9.54 -6.59
C VAL A 64 -5.12 -8.13 -6.19
N ASP A 65 -3.83 -7.99 -5.87
CA ASP A 65 -3.21 -6.73 -5.45
C ASP A 65 -3.88 -6.08 -4.20
N ASN A 66 -4.44 -6.89 -3.29
CA ASN A 66 -4.99 -6.43 -2.02
C ASN A 66 -4.40 -7.24 -0.85
N LYS A 67 -3.91 -6.57 0.18
CA LYS A 67 -3.38 -7.22 1.41
C LYS A 67 -4.46 -7.58 2.42
N LEU A 68 -5.73 -7.43 2.08
CA LEU A 68 -6.85 -7.92 2.86
C LEU A 68 -7.48 -9.14 2.19
N GLY A 69 -7.72 -10.17 2.99
CA GLY A 69 -8.58 -11.29 2.65
C GLY A 69 -9.93 -11.17 3.36
N TYR A 70 -10.91 -11.92 2.89
CA TYR A 70 -12.23 -12.01 3.50
C TYR A 70 -12.55 -13.48 3.82
N CYS A 71 -13.04 -13.74 5.02
CA CYS A 71 -13.43 -15.06 5.48
C CYS A 71 -14.71 -14.96 6.30
N ASP A 72 -15.78 -15.61 5.86
CA ASP A 72 -17.05 -15.76 6.59
C ASP A 72 -17.56 -14.44 7.23
N GLY A 73 -17.57 -13.35 6.49
CA GLY A 73 -18.08 -12.05 6.95
C GLY A 73 -17.03 -11.13 7.60
N LYS A 74 -15.75 -11.52 7.63
CA LYS A 74 -14.68 -10.72 8.28
C LYS A 74 -13.47 -10.60 7.38
N THR A 75 -12.82 -9.44 7.46
CA THR A 75 -11.51 -9.24 6.85
C THR A 75 -10.40 -9.74 7.74
N PHE A 76 -9.28 -10.12 7.13
CA PHE A 76 -8.04 -10.47 7.80
C PHE A 76 -6.84 -10.00 6.95
N ASP A 77 -5.74 -9.69 7.63
CA ASP A 77 -4.51 -9.24 6.96
C ASP A 77 -3.78 -10.41 6.30
N LEU A 78 -3.24 -10.17 5.12
CA LEU A 78 -2.37 -11.08 4.39
C LEU A 78 -0.91 -10.65 4.57
N GLU A 79 -0.01 -11.60 4.66
CA GLU A 79 1.44 -11.32 4.68
C GLU A 79 1.95 -10.67 3.38
N ALA A 80 1.28 -10.96 2.26
CA ALA A 80 1.52 -10.32 0.97
C ALA A 80 0.25 -10.35 0.10
N ALA A 81 0.13 -9.42 -0.85
CA ALA A 81 -1.02 -9.39 -1.76
C ALA A 81 -0.98 -10.57 -2.75
N PRO A 82 -2.12 -11.23 -3.01
CA PRO A 82 -2.25 -12.18 -4.12
C PRO A 82 -1.93 -11.52 -5.46
N TYR A 83 -1.39 -12.28 -6.41
CA TYR A 83 -1.05 -11.75 -7.72
C TYR A 83 -1.37 -12.76 -8.84
N ARG A 84 -1.44 -12.28 -10.08
CA ARG A 84 -1.47 -13.15 -11.26
C ARG A 84 -0.10 -13.25 -11.91
N ASP A 85 0.28 -14.46 -12.32
CA ASP A 85 1.47 -14.66 -13.15
C ASP A 85 1.21 -14.25 -14.61
N GLN A 86 2.23 -14.33 -15.45
CA GLN A 86 2.12 -13.99 -16.88
C GLN A 86 1.14 -14.90 -17.64
N SER A 87 0.81 -16.06 -17.11
CA SER A 87 -0.14 -17.02 -17.67
C SER A 87 -1.57 -16.83 -17.13
N GLY A 88 -1.77 -15.85 -16.24
CA GLY A 88 -3.06 -15.55 -15.62
C GLY A 88 -3.39 -16.40 -14.38
N ASN A 89 -2.48 -17.28 -13.91
CA ASN A 89 -2.73 -18.05 -12.71
C ASN A 89 -2.69 -17.17 -11.47
N LEU A 90 -3.70 -17.27 -10.62
CA LEU A 90 -3.74 -16.54 -9.36
C LEU A 90 -2.95 -17.25 -8.27
N PHE A 91 -1.96 -16.55 -7.74
CA PHE A 91 -1.12 -16.97 -6.64
C PHE A 91 -1.56 -16.29 -5.34
N ALA A 92 -1.74 -17.08 -4.28
CA ALA A 92 -2.01 -16.57 -2.94
C ALA A 92 -0.87 -16.95 -1.97
N PRO A 93 -0.63 -16.16 -0.91
CA PRO A 93 0.32 -16.49 0.14
C PRO A 93 -0.09 -17.79 0.82
N LEU A 94 0.79 -18.79 0.81
CA LEU A 94 0.46 -20.15 1.26
C LEU A 94 0.10 -20.20 2.75
N GLN A 95 0.84 -19.49 3.60
CA GLN A 95 0.56 -19.47 5.04
C GLN A 95 -0.80 -18.84 5.32
N SER A 96 -1.05 -17.62 4.78
CA SER A 96 -2.34 -16.94 4.96
C SER A 96 -3.51 -17.77 4.42
N LEU A 97 -3.31 -18.49 3.30
CA LEU A 97 -4.31 -19.39 2.73
C LEU A 97 -4.60 -20.57 3.67
N CYS A 98 -3.57 -21.19 4.23
CA CYS A 98 -3.71 -22.30 5.15
C CYS A 98 -4.37 -21.88 6.47
N ASP A 99 -3.96 -20.73 7.03
CA ASP A 99 -4.52 -20.20 8.27
C ASP A 99 -6.03 -19.91 8.13
N ALA A 100 -6.41 -19.26 7.03
CA ALA A 100 -7.81 -18.93 6.77
C ALA A 100 -8.69 -20.17 6.52
N LEU A 101 -8.14 -21.21 5.88
CA LEU A 101 -8.84 -22.48 5.61
C LEU A 101 -8.69 -23.51 6.74
N GLN A 102 -8.07 -23.13 7.86
CA GLN A 102 -7.79 -24.01 9.00
C GLN A 102 -6.99 -25.28 8.60
N ILE A 103 -6.00 -25.09 7.73
CA ILE A 103 -5.08 -26.13 7.31
C ILE A 103 -3.82 -26.06 8.20
N ASP A 104 -3.44 -27.18 8.78
CA ASP A 104 -2.16 -27.29 9.49
C ASP A 104 -1.02 -27.33 8.47
N LEU A 105 -0.25 -26.25 8.34
CA LEU A 105 0.89 -26.14 7.45
C LEU A 105 2.20 -26.28 8.23
N THR A 106 3.06 -27.16 7.75
CA THR A 106 4.47 -27.24 8.17
C THR A 106 5.34 -26.97 6.94
N TRP A 107 6.14 -25.91 7.00
CA TRP A 107 7.04 -25.51 5.92
C TRP A 107 8.49 -25.57 6.36
N ASP A 108 9.36 -26.20 5.55
CA ASP A 108 10.80 -26.27 5.77
C ASP A 108 11.52 -25.36 4.76
N GLU A 109 12.08 -24.26 5.25
CA GLU A 109 12.79 -23.27 4.46
C GLU A 109 14.06 -23.84 3.83
N SER A 110 14.71 -24.83 4.43
CA SER A 110 15.95 -25.40 3.93
C SER A 110 15.74 -26.29 2.69
N THR A 111 14.64 -27.03 2.66
CA THR A 111 14.25 -27.91 1.55
C THR A 111 13.26 -27.25 0.59
N LYS A 112 12.76 -26.05 0.95
CA LYS A 112 11.70 -25.35 0.22
C LYS A 112 10.50 -26.24 -0.05
N SER A 113 10.09 -27.03 0.96
CA SER A 113 8.97 -27.94 0.87
C SER A 113 8.14 -27.91 2.14
N GLY A 114 6.88 -28.30 2.03
CA GLY A 114 5.96 -28.31 3.16
C GLY A 114 4.88 -29.36 3.04
N THR A 115 4.20 -29.54 4.15
CA THR A 115 3.08 -30.46 4.31
C THR A 115 1.89 -29.69 4.83
N ALA A 116 0.78 -29.73 4.10
CA ALA A 116 -0.50 -29.16 4.46
C ALA A 116 -1.48 -30.27 4.84
N VAL A 117 -2.06 -30.21 6.03
CA VAL A 117 -2.97 -31.24 6.54
C VAL A 117 -4.34 -30.64 6.83
N TRP A 118 -5.37 -31.19 6.23
CA TRP A 118 -6.76 -30.84 6.47
C TRP A 118 -7.65 -32.10 6.54
N ASN A 119 -8.41 -32.24 7.58
CA ASN A 119 -9.36 -33.38 7.78
C ASN A 119 -8.75 -34.74 7.42
N LYS A 120 -7.53 -35.04 7.91
CA LYS A 120 -6.75 -36.27 7.64
C LYS A 120 -6.25 -36.43 6.20
N GLN A 121 -6.53 -35.49 5.32
CA GLN A 121 -5.88 -35.43 4.00
C GLN A 121 -4.57 -34.67 4.13
N THR A 122 -3.54 -35.18 3.48
CA THR A 122 -2.21 -34.59 3.53
C THR A 122 -1.78 -34.24 2.11
N ALA A 123 -1.37 -32.98 1.91
CA ALA A 123 -0.79 -32.48 0.67
C ALA A 123 0.68 -32.14 0.89
N GLU A 124 1.58 -32.79 0.16
CA GLU A 124 3.00 -32.43 0.15
C GLU A 124 3.28 -31.50 -1.03
N ILE A 125 3.93 -30.38 -0.73
CA ILE A 125 4.17 -29.26 -1.64
C ILE A 125 5.67 -29.00 -1.69
N LYS A 126 6.18 -28.65 -2.85
CA LYS A 126 7.59 -28.25 -3.01
C LYS A 126 7.66 -27.04 -3.95
N ALA A 127 8.38 -25.99 -3.53
CA ALA A 127 8.70 -24.87 -4.41
C ALA A 127 9.43 -25.40 -5.65
N SER A 128 9.20 -24.76 -6.79
CA SER A 128 9.71 -25.19 -8.10
C SER A 128 9.20 -26.57 -8.61
N SER A 129 8.19 -27.17 -7.98
CA SER A 129 7.51 -28.36 -8.49
C SER A 129 6.03 -28.09 -8.72
N THR A 130 5.54 -28.43 -9.90
CA THR A 130 4.09 -28.33 -10.20
C THR A 130 3.28 -29.46 -9.58
N LYS A 131 3.90 -30.42 -8.89
CA LYS A 131 3.21 -31.57 -8.30
C LYS A 131 2.86 -31.32 -6.84
N VAL A 132 1.61 -31.58 -6.51
CA VAL A 132 1.12 -31.75 -5.13
C VAL A 132 0.88 -33.24 -4.90
N GLN A 133 1.54 -33.82 -3.90
CA GLN A 133 1.36 -35.21 -3.54
C GLN A 133 0.26 -35.33 -2.48
N MET A 134 -0.78 -36.12 -2.77
CA MET A 134 -1.92 -36.39 -1.90
C MET A 134 -1.93 -37.88 -1.50
N GLY A 135 -1.15 -38.22 -0.48
CA GLY A 135 -0.91 -39.64 -0.15
C GLY A 135 -0.23 -40.39 -1.29
N GLU A 136 -0.90 -41.40 -1.86
CA GLU A 136 -0.36 -42.16 -3.02
C GLU A 136 -0.65 -41.49 -4.38
N GLU A 137 -1.59 -40.53 -4.43
CA GLU A 137 -1.96 -39.82 -5.64
C GLU A 137 -1.14 -38.53 -5.78
N SER A 138 -0.88 -38.12 -7.02
CA SER A 138 -0.30 -36.81 -7.30
C SER A 138 -1.18 -36.02 -8.26
N ARG A 139 -1.30 -34.72 -8.01
CA ARG A 139 -2.02 -33.75 -8.89
C ARG A 139 -1.05 -32.71 -9.39
N ASN A 140 -1.26 -32.25 -10.62
CA ASN A 140 -0.45 -31.18 -11.19
C ASN A 140 -1.17 -29.84 -11.01
N MET A 141 -0.41 -28.86 -10.57
CA MET A 141 -0.79 -27.45 -10.61
C MET A 141 -0.38 -26.86 -11.97
N ALA A 142 -1.06 -25.80 -12.40
CA ALA A 142 -0.72 -25.07 -13.62
C ALA A 142 0.66 -24.41 -13.56
N ALA A 143 1.09 -24.01 -12.36
CA ALA A 143 2.43 -23.46 -12.09
C ALA A 143 2.99 -23.97 -10.77
N ALA A 144 4.31 -23.90 -10.61
CA ALA A 144 4.97 -24.27 -9.37
C ALA A 144 4.83 -23.18 -8.30
N PRO A 145 4.75 -23.52 -7.00
CA PRO A 145 4.85 -22.54 -5.93
C PRO A 145 6.14 -21.73 -6.04
N SER A 146 6.08 -20.47 -5.73
CA SER A 146 7.19 -19.51 -5.79
C SER A 146 7.47 -18.89 -4.43
N VAL A 147 8.68 -18.41 -4.22
CA VAL A 147 9.06 -17.64 -3.03
C VAL A 147 9.44 -16.24 -3.49
N LYS A 148 8.76 -15.21 -2.94
CA LYS A 148 9.03 -13.80 -3.20
C LYS A 148 9.12 -13.07 -1.85
N ASP A 149 10.17 -12.34 -1.63
CA ASP A 149 10.41 -11.58 -0.39
C ASP A 149 10.21 -12.40 0.90
N GLY A 150 10.61 -13.68 0.86
CA GLY A 150 10.44 -14.61 1.97
C GLY A 150 9.03 -15.21 2.12
N VAL A 151 8.05 -14.78 1.34
CA VAL A 151 6.69 -15.31 1.33
C VAL A 151 6.55 -16.41 0.29
N VAL A 152 5.97 -17.53 0.69
CA VAL A 152 5.65 -18.66 -0.21
C VAL A 152 4.29 -18.42 -0.85
N PHE A 153 4.24 -18.41 -2.17
CA PHE A 153 3.02 -18.29 -2.94
C PHE A 153 2.70 -19.58 -3.67
N ILE A 154 1.41 -19.93 -3.75
CA ILE A 154 0.93 -21.12 -4.42
C ILE A 154 -0.18 -20.78 -5.42
N PRO A 155 -0.28 -21.50 -6.58
CA PRO A 155 -1.48 -21.40 -7.43
C PRO A 155 -2.71 -21.84 -6.64
N ALA A 156 -3.48 -20.87 -6.14
CA ALA A 156 -4.48 -21.11 -5.10
C ALA A 156 -5.62 -22.01 -5.58
N LYS A 157 -6.07 -21.86 -6.84
CA LYS A 157 -7.11 -22.71 -7.44
C LYS A 157 -6.72 -24.18 -7.46
N ASP A 158 -5.50 -24.47 -7.92
CA ASP A 158 -5.02 -25.86 -8.03
C ASP A 158 -4.76 -26.48 -6.65
N PHE A 159 -4.25 -25.70 -5.72
CA PHE A 159 -4.07 -26.12 -4.34
C PHE A 159 -5.42 -26.47 -3.70
N CYS A 160 -6.44 -25.62 -3.85
CA CYS A 160 -7.79 -25.91 -3.37
C CYS A 160 -8.41 -27.12 -4.06
N ALA A 161 -8.19 -27.30 -5.35
CA ALA A 161 -8.66 -28.47 -6.10
C ALA A 161 -8.03 -29.78 -5.60
N ALA A 162 -6.81 -29.76 -5.02
CA ALA A 162 -6.21 -30.91 -4.39
C ALA A 162 -7.06 -31.43 -3.22
N PHE A 163 -7.70 -30.57 -2.47
CA PHE A 163 -8.65 -30.90 -1.40
C PHE A 163 -10.11 -31.03 -1.88
N SER A 164 -10.36 -30.95 -3.19
CA SER A 164 -11.69 -31.02 -3.81
C SER A 164 -12.62 -29.85 -3.44
N TRP A 165 -12.08 -28.72 -3.04
CA TRP A 165 -12.87 -27.52 -2.75
C TRP A 165 -13.29 -26.80 -4.02
N LYS A 166 -14.41 -26.08 -3.93
CA LYS A 166 -14.94 -25.28 -5.02
C LYS A 166 -14.23 -23.96 -5.09
N THR A 167 -13.93 -23.52 -6.31
CA THR A 167 -13.34 -22.21 -6.55
C THR A 167 -14.03 -21.52 -7.71
N ALA A 168 -14.17 -20.20 -7.63
CA ALA A 168 -14.60 -19.35 -8.74
C ALA A 168 -13.69 -18.13 -8.83
N GLU A 169 -13.48 -17.63 -10.04
CA GLU A 169 -12.73 -16.42 -10.30
C GLU A 169 -13.63 -15.40 -10.98
N THR A 170 -13.47 -14.12 -10.62
CA THR A 170 -14.17 -13.02 -11.30
C THR A 170 -13.22 -12.28 -12.24
N ALA A 171 -13.77 -11.54 -13.20
CA ALA A 171 -12.99 -10.68 -14.08
C ALA A 171 -12.44 -9.45 -13.33
N GLU A 172 -11.44 -8.78 -13.91
CA GLU A 172 -10.81 -7.58 -13.35
C GLU A 172 -11.85 -6.47 -13.09
N GLU A 173 -12.81 -6.29 -14.00
CA GLU A 173 -13.90 -5.32 -13.86
C GLU A 173 -14.85 -5.63 -12.69
N GLN A 174 -14.86 -6.88 -12.24
CA GLN A 174 -15.64 -7.37 -11.10
C GLN A 174 -14.80 -7.47 -9.81
N GLY A 175 -13.61 -6.88 -9.79
CA GLY A 175 -12.72 -6.83 -8.63
C GLY A 175 -11.58 -7.83 -8.63
N ASP A 176 -11.43 -8.67 -9.65
CA ASP A 176 -10.37 -9.71 -9.77
C ASP A 176 -10.27 -10.59 -8.52
N LEU A 177 -11.39 -11.25 -8.19
CA LEU A 177 -11.54 -12.06 -6.98
C LEU A 177 -11.28 -13.55 -7.26
N LEU A 178 -10.71 -14.23 -6.28
CA LEU A 178 -10.74 -15.68 -6.15
C LEU A 178 -11.64 -16.03 -4.94
N ILE A 179 -12.75 -16.69 -5.21
CA ILE A 179 -13.67 -17.21 -4.21
C ILE A 179 -13.34 -18.68 -3.99
N ILE A 180 -13.16 -19.09 -2.73
CA ILE A 180 -12.86 -20.45 -2.31
C ILE A 180 -13.95 -20.88 -1.33
N SER A 181 -14.61 -22.01 -1.58
CA SER A 181 -15.60 -22.59 -0.67
C SER A 181 -15.25 -24.02 -0.29
N GLN A 182 -15.17 -24.27 1.00
CA GLN A 182 -15.08 -25.62 1.57
C GLN A 182 -16.46 -26.27 1.73
N LYS A 183 -17.55 -25.52 1.46
CA LYS A 183 -18.91 -25.99 1.53
C LYS A 183 -19.22 -26.90 0.34
N ASP A 184 -20.14 -27.86 0.53
CA ASP A 184 -20.58 -28.74 -0.56
C ASP A 184 -21.48 -28.04 -1.58
N ASP A 185 -21.98 -26.84 -1.25
CA ASP A 185 -22.86 -26.06 -2.10
C ASP A 185 -22.13 -25.60 -3.38
N GLU A 186 -22.86 -25.62 -4.50
CA GLU A 186 -22.30 -25.11 -5.76
C GLU A 186 -22.15 -23.58 -5.72
N LEU A 187 -21.02 -23.08 -6.24
CA LEU A 187 -20.83 -21.66 -6.51
C LEU A 187 -21.57 -21.30 -7.81
N THR A 188 -22.89 -21.06 -7.67
CA THR A 188 -23.71 -20.60 -8.80
C THR A 188 -23.37 -19.16 -9.20
N GLU A 189 -23.71 -18.74 -10.43
CA GLU A 189 -23.50 -17.37 -10.90
C GLU A 189 -24.13 -16.32 -9.96
N ASP A 190 -25.34 -16.60 -9.43
CA ASP A 190 -26.02 -15.71 -8.50
C ASP A 190 -25.28 -15.64 -7.15
N ALA A 191 -24.77 -16.76 -6.63
CA ALA A 191 -23.98 -16.82 -5.41
C ALA A 191 -22.67 -16.06 -5.57
N ILE A 192 -21.95 -16.28 -6.67
CA ILE A 192 -20.70 -15.57 -7.01
C ILE A 192 -20.96 -14.06 -7.06
N LYS A 193 -22.03 -13.63 -7.75
CA LYS A 193 -22.38 -12.21 -7.85
C LYS A 193 -22.67 -11.62 -6.47
N GLN A 194 -23.45 -12.29 -5.64
CA GLN A 194 -23.77 -11.81 -4.29
C GLN A 194 -22.51 -11.68 -3.42
N ILE A 195 -21.65 -12.71 -3.44
CA ILE A 195 -20.37 -12.69 -2.72
C ILE A 195 -19.51 -11.53 -3.21
N THR A 196 -19.40 -11.35 -4.51
CA THR A 196 -18.65 -10.24 -5.13
C THR A 196 -19.16 -8.88 -4.68
N ASP A 197 -20.49 -8.66 -4.73
CA ASP A 197 -21.12 -7.40 -4.34
C ASP A 197 -20.94 -7.09 -2.83
N ASP A 198 -20.89 -8.11 -1.99
CA ASP A 198 -20.71 -7.92 -0.54
C ASP A 198 -19.23 -7.74 -0.16
N VAL A 199 -18.35 -8.49 -0.80
CA VAL A 199 -16.92 -8.50 -0.46
C VAL A 199 -16.21 -7.24 -0.98
N THR A 200 -16.52 -6.78 -2.20
CA THR A 200 -15.90 -5.58 -2.75
C THR A 200 -16.16 -4.31 -1.93
N LYS A 201 -17.30 -4.23 -1.25
CA LYS A 201 -17.60 -3.13 -0.32
C LYS A 201 -16.71 -3.13 0.92
N VAL A 202 -16.23 -4.30 1.33
CA VAL A 202 -15.48 -4.50 2.57
C VAL A 202 -13.96 -4.51 2.31
N LEU A 203 -13.52 -5.15 1.24
CA LEU A 203 -12.12 -5.16 0.84
C LEU A 203 -11.64 -3.82 0.29
N GLY A 204 -12.56 -3.02 -0.27
CA GLY A 204 -12.22 -1.77 -0.93
C GLY A 204 -11.45 -1.97 -2.24
N PRO A 205 -10.87 -0.91 -2.80
CA PRO A 205 -10.07 -0.98 -4.01
C PRO A 205 -8.72 -1.67 -3.75
N SER A 206 -8.21 -2.39 -4.76
CA SER A 206 -6.88 -3.00 -4.71
C SER A 206 -5.76 -1.95 -4.79
N GLU A 207 -4.55 -2.34 -4.42
CA GLU A 207 -3.35 -1.48 -4.54
C GLU A 207 -3.16 -0.99 -5.98
N LYS A 208 -3.40 -1.86 -6.98
CA LYS A 208 -3.36 -1.52 -8.40
C LYS A 208 -4.41 -0.46 -8.78
N GLN A 209 -5.64 -0.61 -8.28
CA GLN A 209 -6.71 0.38 -8.53
C GLN A 209 -6.38 1.72 -7.86
N ILE A 210 -5.87 1.72 -6.64
CA ILE A 210 -5.44 2.94 -5.95
C ILE A 210 -4.33 3.62 -6.73
N THR A 211 -3.28 2.89 -7.12
CA THR A 211 -2.18 3.43 -7.92
C THR A 211 -2.67 4.00 -9.24
N GLY A 212 -3.49 3.24 -9.98
CA GLY A 212 -4.00 3.64 -11.30
C GLY A 212 -4.95 4.84 -11.28
N ASP A 213 -5.66 5.06 -10.16
CA ASP A 213 -6.56 6.19 -10.00
C ASP A 213 -5.88 7.42 -9.36
N SER A 214 -4.82 7.25 -8.57
CA SER A 214 -4.26 8.33 -7.76
C SER A 214 -3.39 9.30 -8.55
N ILE A 215 -3.41 10.55 -8.09
CA ILE A 215 -2.46 11.60 -8.45
C ILE A 215 -1.88 12.11 -7.14
N LEU A 216 -0.57 12.01 -6.95
CA LEU A 216 0.12 12.52 -5.77
C LEU A 216 1.02 13.70 -6.16
N MET A 217 1.07 14.69 -5.29
CA MET A 217 1.94 15.86 -5.38
C MET A 217 2.49 16.20 -3.99
N ARG A 218 3.57 16.98 -3.98
CA ARG A 218 4.23 17.41 -2.75
C ARG A 218 4.66 18.86 -2.84
N THR A 219 4.65 19.60 -1.73
CA THR A 219 5.24 20.93 -1.63
C THR A 219 6.72 20.91 -1.98
N ASP A 220 7.18 21.98 -2.59
CA ASP A 220 8.57 22.17 -3.04
C ASP A 220 9.02 21.14 -4.10
N SER A 221 8.09 20.42 -4.72
CA SER A 221 8.36 19.51 -5.82
C SER A 221 7.63 19.92 -7.09
N ASP A 222 8.31 19.83 -8.22
CA ASP A 222 7.74 19.99 -9.56
C ASP A 222 7.25 18.65 -10.15
N LYS A 223 7.22 17.59 -9.35
CA LYS A 223 6.78 16.26 -9.80
C LYS A 223 5.36 15.97 -9.34
N ALA A 224 4.65 15.26 -10.20
CA ALA A 224 3.38 14.62 -9.89
C ALA A 224 3.50 13.12 -10.22
N LEU A 225 3.09 12.28 -9.28
CA LEU A 225 2.92 10.85 -9.54
C LEU A 225 1.50 10.64 -10.06
N VAL A 226 1.34 10.31 -11.33
CA VAL A 226 0.04 10.15 -11.99
C VAL A 226 -0.13 8.70 -12.41
N ALA A 227 -1.07 8.00 -11.81
CA ALA A 227 -1.30 6.56 -12.07
C ALA A 227 -0.01 5.71 -11.93
N GLY A 228 0.83 6.03 -10.94
CA GLY A 228 2.09 5.35 -10.70
C GLY A 228 3.27 5.83 -11.56
N GLU A 229 3.05 6.77 -12.49
CA GLU A 229 4.10 7.34 -13.34
C GLU A 229 4.48 8.75 -12.87
N THR A 230 5.77 8.99 -12.68
CA THR A 230 6.27 10.34 -12.34
C THR A 230 6.26 11.23 -13.58
N ARG A 231 5.60 12.40 -13.48
CA ARG A 231 5.54 13.43 -14.52
C ARG A 231 6.03 14.76 -13.97
N THR A 232 6.77 15.52 -14.79
CA THR A 232 7.19 16.85 -14.42
C THR A 232 6.08 17.86 -14.72
N MET A 233 5.73 18.70 -13.74
CA MET A 233 4.85 19.84 -13.94
C MET A 233 5.65 20.98 -14.55
N ALA A 234 5.52 21.18 -15.84
CA ALA A 234 6.17 22.25 -16.57
C ALA A 234 5.17 22.88 -17.56
N SER A 235 5.19 24.19 -17.69
CA SER A 235 4.40 24.87 -18.72
C SER A 235 4.97 24.61 -20.10
N ASP A 236 4.14 24.72 -21.16
CA ASP A 236 4.55 24.49 -22.55
C ASP A 236 5.81 25.28 -22.94
N GLY A 237 6.85 24.55 -23.35
CA GLY A 237 8.13 25.14 -23.78
C GLY A 237 9.10 25.49 -22.65
N GLU A 238 8.74 25.31 -21.41
CA GLU A 238 9.61 25.47 -20.24
C GLU A 238 10.46 24.21 -20.05
N LYS A 239 11.75 24.41 -19.76
CA LYS A 239 12.67 23.30 -19.44
C LYS A 239 12.71 22.96 -17.94
N LEU A 240 12.36 23.93 -17.11
CA LEU A 240 12.32 23.78 -15.66
C LEU A 240 10.89 23.55 -15.19
N GLY A 241 10.73 22.63 -14.25
CA GLY A 241 9.45 22.36 -13.63
C GLY A 241 8.97 23.51 -12.74
N GLU A 242 7.67 23.54 -12.51
CA GLU A 242 7.00 24.46 -11.60
C GLU A 242 6.51 23.70 -10.40
N GLY A 243 7.06 24.00 -9.21
CA GLY A 243 6.77 23.28 -7.98
C GLY A 243 5.47 23.71 -7.31
N VAL A 244 4.93 22.82 -6.52
CA VAL A 244 3.86 23.11 -5.56
C VAL A 244 4.42 24.00 -4.46
N MET A 245 3.69 25.06 -4.10
CA MET A 245 4.09 26.02 -3.06
C MET A 245 3.15 25.92 -1.85
N GLU A 246 3.67 26.19 -0.66
CA GLU A 246 2.82 26.31 0.54
C GLU A 246 2.87 27.74 1.10
N GLN A 247 1.69 28.31 1.32
CA GLN A 247 1.55 29.63 1.94
C GLN A 247 0.45 29.61 2.99
N ASN A 248 0.78 29.98 4.22
CA ASN A 248 -0.15 30.02 5.35
C ASN A 248 -0.91 28.68 5.55
N GLY A 249 -0.24 27.55 5.35
CA GLY A 249 -0.83 26.21 5.47
C GLY A 249 -1.70 25.80 4.28
N THR A 250 -1.80 26.63 3.23
CA THR A 250 -2.50 26.27 1.99
C THR A 250 -1.50 25.83 0.93
N LYS A 251 -1.70 24.63 0.38
CA LYS A 251 -0.91 24.10 -0.73
C LYS A 251 -1.44 24.63 -2.05
N TYR A 252 -0.59 25.30 -2.81
CA TYR A 252 -0.88 25.91 -4.11
C TYR A 252 -0.20 25.15 -5.24
N VAL A 253 -0.97 24.75 -6.23
CA VAL A 253 -0.50 24.00 -7.40
C VAL A 253 -0.43 24.93 -8.61
N PRO A 254 0.68 24.95 -9.39
CA PRO A 254 0.81 25.77 -10.59
C PRO A 254 -0.18 25.27 -11.65
N LEU A 255 -1.22 26.08 -11.94
CA LEU A 255 -2.38 25.62 -12.72
C LEU A 255 -2.00 25.11 -14.10
N LYS A 256 -1.24 25.87 -14.88
CA LYS A 256 -0.89 25.50 -16.26
C LYS A 256 0.02 24.28 -16.29
N ALA A 257 1.07 24.29 -15.49
CA ALA A 257 2.05 23.21 -15.43
C ALA A 257 1.42 21.89 -14.95
N ALA A 258 0.60 21.95 -13.91
CA ALA A 258 -0.13 20.80 -13.42
C ALA A 258 -1.10 20.23 -14.48
N MET A 259 -1.88 21.10 -15.15
CA MET A 259 -2.78 20.62 -16.19
C MET A 259 -2.05 19.96 -17.35
N THR A 260 -0.89 20.50 -17.77
CA THR A 260 -0.03 19.86 -18.78
C THR A 260 0.41 18.46 -18.33
N ALA A 261 0.90 18.32 -17.09
CA ALA A 261 1.33 17.03 -16.53
C ALA A 261 0.19 16.02 -16.44
N LEU A 262 -1.04 16.50 -16.18
CA LEU A 262 -2.25 15.68 -16.07
C LEU A 262 -2.89 15.36 -17.44
N GLY A 263 -2.37 15.90 -18.54
CA GLY A 263 -2.93 15.70 -19.88
C GLY A 263 -4.12 16.58 -20.23
N GLY A 264 -4.33 17.64 -19.43
CA GLY A 264 -5.31 18.70 -19.71
C GLY A 264 -4.67 19.97 -20.30
N THR A 265 -5.45 21.03 -20.39
CA THR A 265 -4.97 22.36 -20.86
C THR A 265 -5.44 23.46 -19.93
N ALA A 266 -4.66 24.55 -19.82
CA ALA A 266 -5.05 25.77 -19.14
C ALA A 266 -4.56 26.98 -19.96
N GLU A 267 -5.52 27.78 -20.41
CA GLU A 267 -5.27 28.94 -21.27
C GLU A 267 -5.76 30.23 -20.60
N PHE A 268 -4.93 31.28 -20.65
CA PHE A 268 -5.27 32.59 -20.10
C PHE A 268 -5.78 33.53 -21.18
N ASP A 269 -6.87 34.24 -20.91
CA ASP A 269 -7.51 35.19 -21.85
C ASP A 269 -6.72 36.52 -22.00
N GLY A 270 -5.58 36.64 -21.35
CA GLY A 270 -4.78 37.87 -21.31
C GLY A 270 -5.37 39.00 -20.49
N LYS A 271 -6.45 38.74 -19.75
CA LYS A 271 -7.13 39.74 -18.93
C LYS A 271 -7.34 39.30 -17.48
N LYS A 272 -8.15 38.28 -17.25
CA LYS A 272 -8.51 37.84 -15.88
C LYS A 272 -9.00 36.41 -15.76
N THR A 273 -9.15 35.66 -16.86
CA THR A 273 -9.80 34.35 -16.83
C THR A 273 -8.89 33.29 -17.44
N TRP A 274 -8.72 32.19 -16.69
CA TRP A 274 -8.15 30.96 -17.16
C TRP A 274 -9.29 30.03 -17.59
N THR A 275 -9.16 29.43 -18.77
CA THR A 275 -10.02 28.35 -19.23
C THR A 275 -9.23 27.05 -19.14
N VAL A 276 -9.73 26.11 -18.35
CA VAL A 276 -9.12 24.80 -18.10
C VAL A 276 -9.99 23.74 -18.73
N LYS A 277 -9.36 22.82 -19.48
CA LYS A 277 -10.04 21.63 -20.01
C LYS A 277 -9.35 20.37 -19.49
N TYR A 278 -10.13 19.52 -18.89
CA TYR A 278 -9.68 18.23 -18.39
C TYR A 278 -10.77 17.19 -18.63
N ASN A 279 -10.41 16.13 -19.38
CA ASN A 279 -11.40 15.20 -19.93
C ASN A 279 -12.53 15.97 -20.66
N ASP A 280 -13.79 15.67 -20.37
CA ASP A 280 -14.97 16.31 -20.98
C ASP A 280 -15.44 17.58 -20.24
N THR A 281 -14.68 18.02 -19.21
CA THR A 281 -15.08 19.14 -18.35
C THR A 281 -14.33 20.43 -18.72
N GLU A 282 -15.08 21.54 -18.81
CA GLU A 282 -14.52 22.89 -18.97
C GLU A 282 -14.72 23.71 -17.70
N THR A 283 -13.62 24.19 -17.15
CA THR A 283 -13.62 25.04 -15.96
C THR A 283 -13.06 26.42 -16.27
N THR A 284 -13.72 27.47 -15.78
CA THR A 284 -13.15 28.81 -15.83
C THR A 284 -12.76 29.26 -14.41
N VAL A 285 -11.53 29.77 -14.27
CA VAL A 285 -10.96 30.29 -13.04
C VAL A 285 -10.55 31.73 -13.27
N THR A 286 -11.04 32.65 -12.46
CA THR A 286 -10.61 34.04 -12.58
C THR A 286 -9.49 34.37 -11.61
N THR A 287 -8.67 35.37 -11.94
CA THR A 287 -7.59 35.86 -11.07
C THR A 287 -8.02 36.36 -9.70
N ASN A 288 -9.33 36.61 -9.51
CA ASN A 288 -9.91 36.95 -8.20
C ASN A 288 -10.66 35.78 -7.54
N GLY A 289 -10.36 34.53 -7.91
CA GLY A 289 -10.83 33.33 -7.23
C GLY A 289 -12.30 32.96 -7.48
N LYS A 290 -12.86 33.24 -8.66
CA LYS A 290 -14.17 32.73 -9.04
C LYS A 290 -14.06 31.54 -9.94
N PHE A 291 -14.67 30.43 -9.55
CA PHE A 291 -14.66 29.17 -10.26
C PHE A 291 -16.02 28.86 -10.89
N LYS A 292 -16.03 28.38 -12.13
CA LYS A 292 -17.20 27.83 -12.79
C LYS A 292 -16.80 26.53 -13.50
N ILE A 293 -17.55 25.47 -13.28
CA ILE A 293 -17.41 24.17 -13.95
C ILE A 293 -18.63 23.98 -14.83
N ASP A 294 -18.42 23.76 -16.12
CA ASP A 294 -19.49 23.67 -17.14
C ASP A 294 -20.50 24.81 -17.04
N GLY A 295 -19.98 26.03 -16.84
CA GLY A 295 -20.76 27.24 -16.70
C GLY A 295 -21.42 27.47 -15.32
N ASN A 296 -21.45 26.46 -14.46
CA ASN A 296 -22.04 26.54 -13.12
C ASN A 296 -21.03 27.04 -12.09
N ARG A 297 -21.46 28.03 -11.28
CA ARG A 297 -20.60 28.58 -10.23
C ARG A 297 -20.38 27.57 -9.11
N VAL A 298 -19.10 27.28 -8.83
CA VAL A 298 -18.66 26.45 -7.71
C VAL A 298 -18.00 27.32 -6.65
N LYS A 299 -18.22 26.99 -5.40
CA LYS A 299 -17.63 27.61 -4.23
C LYS A 299 -17.16 26.55 -3.26
N GLY A 300 -16.02 26.80 -2.65
CA GLY A 300 -15.49 26.06 -1.51
C GLY A 300 -14.77 27.06 -0.62
N ASP A 301 -14.81 26.87 0.67
CA ASP A 301 -14.13 27.75 1.64
C ASP A 301 -12.62 27.75 1.43
N ASP A 302 -12.08 26.61 0.93
CA ASP A 302 -10.67 26.41 0.65
C ASP A 302 -10.27 26.67 -0.82
N PHE A 303 -11.22 27.22 -1.64
CA PHE A 303 -10.94 27.53 -3.04
C PHE A 303 -10.33 28.91 -3.17
N THR A 304 -9.02 28.94 -3.23
CA THR A 304 -8.23 30.15 -3.35
C THR A 304 -7.29 30.11 -4.56
N VAL A 305 -6.86 31.26 -4.98
CA VAL A 305 -5.89 31.43 -6.07
C VAL A 305 -4.77 32.34 -5.59
N TRP A 306 -3.60 32.16 -6.18
CA TRP A 306 -2.43 32.99 -5.93
C TRP A 306 -1.71 33.29 -7.24
N LEU A 307 -1.30 34.53 -7.43
CA LEU A 307 -0.48 34.95 -8.56
C LEU A 307 0.92 35.28 -8.06
N ASP A 308 1.92 34.57 -8.55
CA ASP A 308 3.31 34.92 -8.38
C ASP A 308 3.69 35.94 -9.46
N GLU A 309 3.67 37.22 -9.08
CA GLU A 309 3.97 38.32 -10.01
C GLU A 309 5.44 38.37 -10.49
N GLU A 310 6.37 37.79 -9.69
CA GLU A 310 7.80 37.76 -10.04
C GLU A 310 8.06 36.75 -11.16
N LYS A 311 7.35 35.61 -11.11
CA LYS A 311 7.50 34.51 -12.07
C LYS A 311 6.40 34.47 -13.14
N ASP A 312 5.41 35.38 -13.06
CA ASP A 312 4.19 35.38 -13.89
C ASP A 312 3.47 34.02 -13.91
N ARG A 313 3.34 33.41 -12.71
CA ARG A 313 2.73 32.07 -12.54
C ARG A 313 1.46 32.13 -11.76
N PHE A 314 0.43 31.45 -12.24
CA PHE A 314 -0.89 31.39 -11.61
C PHE A 314 -1.10 30.04 -10.92
N TYR A 315 -1.45 30.09 -9.66
CA TYR A 315 -1.66 28.94 -8.78
C TYR A 315 -3.11 28.84 -8.33
N VAL A 316 -3.57 27.63 -8.11
CA VAL A 316 -4.82 27.32 -7.45
C VAL A 316 -4.56 26.46 -6.22
N SER A 317 -5.37 26.59 -5.17
CA SER A 317 -5.26 25.70 -4.01
C SER A 317 -5.50 24.24 -4.40
N ALA A 318 -4.85 23.30 -3.74
CA ALA A 318 -5.01 21.89 -4.02
C ALA A 318 -6.47 21.39 -3.95
N PRO A 319 -7.32 21.82 -2.96
CA PRO A 319 -8.74 21.50 -2.99
C PRO A 319 -9.48 22.06 -4.21
N ALA A 320 -9.10 23.24 -4.70
CA ALA A 320 -9.69 23.79 -5.93
C ALA A 320 -9.28 22.99 -7.17
N LEU A 321 -8.01 22.57 -7.26
CA LEU A 321 -7.55 21.68 -8.34
C LEU A 321 -8.31 20.36 -8.31
N ALA A 322 -8.51 19.76 -7.13
CA ALA A 322 -9.29 18.54 -6.97
C ALA A 322 -10.67 18.66 -7.61
N GLN A 323 -11.35 19.75 -7.36
CA GLN A 323 -12.68 20.03 -7.93
C GLN A 323 -12.60 20.24 -9.46
N ILE A 324 -11.56 20.92 -9.98
CA ILE A 324 -11.35 21.13 -11.41
C ILE A 324 -11.19 19.80 -12.15
N ILE A 325 -10.45 18.86 -11.55
CA ILE A 325 -10.18 17.53 -12.15
C ILE A 325 -11.20 16.46 -11.76
N GLY A 326 -12.24 16.83 -10.98
CA GLY A 326 -13.33 15.91 -10.58
C GLY A 326 -12.88 14.79 -9.63
N ARG A 327 -11.96 15.11 -8.67
CA ARG A 327 -11.40 14.15 -7.71
C ARG A 327 -11.55 14.63 -6.27
N ASN A 328 -11.43 13.71 -5.33
CA ASN A 328 -11.36 14.01 -3.91
C ASN A 328 -9.92 14.43 -3.54
N TYR A 329 -9.79 15.40 -2.67
CA TYR A 329 -8.52 15.82 -2.09
C TYR A 329 -8.27 15.10 -0.77
N THR A 330 -7.06 14.57 -0.57
CA THR A 330 -6.61 13.96 0.69
C THR A 330 -5.25 14.53 1.06
N ASP A 331 -5.14 15.14 2.24
CA ASP A 331 -3.86 15.55 2.81
C ASP A 331 -3.17 14.34 3.43
N LEU A 332 -1.94 14.05 3.02
CA LEU A 332 -1.13 12.93 3.50
C LEU A 332 -0.11 13.36 4.58
N GLY A 333 -0.05 14.65 4.91
CA GLY A 333 0.94 15.21 5.81
C GLY A 333 2.30 15.44 5.14
N ASP A 334 3.22 16.08 5.87
CA ASP A 334 4.61 16.36 5.42
C ASP A 334 4.69 16.99 4.02
N GLY A 335 3.75 17.87 3.72
CA GLY A 335 3.64 18.55 2.43
C GLY A 335 3.03 17.71 1.30
N ALA A 336 2.88 16.40 1.44
CA ALA A 336 2.30 15.53 0.43
C ALA A 336 0.77 15.54 0.46
N PHE A 337 0.14 15.31 -0.69
CA PHE A 337 -1.29 15.19 -0.84
C PHE A 337 -1.65 14.38 -2.09
N ALA A 338 -2.87 13.86 -2.11
CA ALA A 338 -3.35 13.02 -3.20
C ALA A 338 -4.73 13.49 -3.72
N PHE A 339 -4.98 13.15 -4.98
CA PHE A 339 -6.28 13.24 -5.61
C PHE A 339 -6.71 11.86 -6.07
N THR A 340 -7.93 11.44 -5.76
CA THR A 340 -8.49 10.14 -6.18
C THR A 340 -10.00 10.24 -6.38
N THR A 341 -10.56 9.43 -7.28
CA THR A 341 -12.02 9.27 -7.41
C THR A 341 -12.56 8.25 -6.39
N LEU A 342 -11.66 7.42 -5.83
CA LEU A 342 -12.02 6.36 -4.90
C LEU A 342 -12.40 6.91 -3.53
N SER A 343 -13.41 6.32 -2.90
CA SER A 343 -13.72 6.56 -1.50
C SER A 343 -12.95 5.56 -0.65
N LEU A 344 -12.07 6.06 0.21
CA LEU A 344 -11.27 5.25 1.14
C LEU A 344 -11.78 5.37 2.59
N ASP A 345 -13.01 5.85 2.80
CA ASP A 345 -13.59 6.02 4.13
C ASP A 345 -13.77 4.67 4.83
N GLY A 346 -13.19 4.56 6.03
CA GLY A 346 -13.21 3.31 6.80
C GLY A 346 -12.22 2.24 6.33
N LEU A 347 -11.37 2.53 5.34
CA LEU A 347 -10.41 1.60 4.74
C LEU A 347 -8.97 2.01 5.10
N ASP A 348 -8.53 1.71 6.32
CA ASP A 348 -7.24 2.17 6.84
C ASP A 348 -6.04 1.57 6.10
N SER A 349 -6.11 0.30 5.68
CA SER A 349 -5.05 -0.34 4.89
C SER A 349 -4.85 0.34 3.54
N GLN A 350 -5.94 0.69 2.86
CA GLN A 350 -5.94 1.39 1.58
C GLN A 350 -5.42 2.82 1.71
N LYS A 351 -5.78 3.52 2.80
CA LYS A 351 -5.21 4.84 3.12
C LYS A 351 -3.72 4.75 3.38
N THR A 352 -3.27 3.75 4.13
CA THR A 352 -1.85 3.49 4.40
C THR A 352 -1.09 3.20 3.10
N TYR A 353 -1.69 2.42 2.19
CA TYR A 353 -1.08 2.17 0.89
C TYR A 353 -1.00 3.44 0.05
N LEU A 354 -2.08 4.23 -0.05
CA LEU A 354 -2.06 5.52 -0.76
C LEU A 354 -0.96 6.44 -0.19
N ASP A 355 -0.82 6.49 1.13
CA ASP A 355 0.24 7.26 1.79
C ASP A 355 1.64 6.73 1.46
N SER A 356 1.81 5.41 1.32
CA SER A 356 3.10 4.81 0.97
C SER A 356 3.61 5.22 -0.42
N LEU A 357 2.70 5.54 -1.36
CA LEU A 357 3.06 5.98 -2.70
C LEU A 357 3.82 7.31 -2.71
N ARG A 358 3.74 8.11 -1.63
CA ARG A 358 4.50 9.36 -1.51
C ARG A 358 6.02 9.16 -1.53
N SER A 359 6.52 7.98 -1.13
CA SER A 359 7.94 7.65 -1.21
C SER A 359 8.46 7.72 -2.65
N SER A 360 7.63 7.35 -3.63
CA SER A 360 7.96 7.45 -5.05
C SER A 360 8.12 8.89 -5.56
N LEU A 361 7.60 9.90 -4.81
CA LEU A 361 7.86 11.31 -5.09
C LEU A 361 9.16 11.79 -4.45
N SER A 362 9.59 11.16 -3.35
CA SER A 362 10.81 11.55 -2.62
C SER A 362 12.07 11.13 -3.35
N ASP A 363 12.04 9.96 -4.00
CA ASP A 363 13.21 9.37 -4.66
C ASP A 363 13.58 10.09 -5.97
N ALA A 364 12.69 10.95 -6.49
CA ALA A 364 12.94 11.63 -7.76
C ALA A 364 13.75 12.93 -7.68
N VAL A 365 13.90 13.59 -6.52
CA VAL A 365 14.48 14.95 -6.47
C VAL A 365 15.27 15.30 -5.21
N ASP A 366 15.45 14.48 -4.21
CA ASP A 366 16.24 14.89 -3.03
C ASP A 366 17.76 14.71 -3.18
N GLY A 367 18.29 14.94 -4.38
CA GLY A 367 19.63 15.44 -4.50
C GLY A 367 19.51 16.95 -4.74
N ASP A 368 20.01 17.77 -3.82
CA ASP A 368 20.41 19.13 -4.12
C ASP A 368 21.28 19.08 -5.41
N ILE A 369 20.61 19.21 -6.57
CA ILE A 369 21.36 19.41 -7.79
C ILE A 369 21.93 20.83 -7.65
N PRO A 370 23.24 20.97 -7.40
CA PRO A 370 23.84 22.29 -7.23
C PRO A 370 23.48 23.12 -8.47
N GLU A 371 23.11 24.37 -8.26
CA GLU A 371 22.86 25.28 -9.37
C GLU A 371 24.07 25.29 -10.32
N ALA A 372 23.91 24.76 -11.52
CA ALA A 372 24.97 24.62 -12.51
C ALA A 372 24.48 25.07 -13.88
N ASP A 373 25.35 25.70 -14.64
CA ASP A 373 25.04 26.14 -16.00
C ASP A 373 24.76 25.00 -16.98
N VAL A 374 25.27 23.79 -16.66
CA VAL A 374 25.10 22.57 -17.48
C VAL A 374 25.02 21.36 -16.57
N TYR A 375 24.02 20.48 -16.80
CA TYR A 375 23.90 19.17 -16.20
C TYR A 375 24.28 18.10 -17.21
N ILE A 376 25.12 17.14 -16.80
CA ILE A 376 25.52 16.00 -17.63
C ILE A 376 25.06 14.72 -16.92
N ALA A 377 24.25 13.92 -17.60
CA ALA A 377 23.91 12.56 -17.17
C ALA A 377 24.89 11.58 -17.84
N LEU A 378 25.61 10.79 -17.02
CA LEU A 378 26.44 9.70 -17.51
C LEU A 378 25.62 8.42 -17.52
N THR A 379 25.52 7.76 -18.68
CA THR A 379 24.87 6.47 -18.82
C THR A 379 25.80 5.47 -19.50
N PHE A 380 25.77 4.22 -19.05
CA PHE A 380 26.53 3.12 -19.62
C PHE A 380 25.59 1.96 -19.90
N ASP A 381 25.52 1.59 -21.17
CA ASP A 381 24.60 0.59 -21.65
C ASP A 381 25.31 -0.75 -21.90
N ASP A 382 24.54 -1.84 -21.93
CA ASP A 382 24.97 -3.18 -22.31
C ASP A 382 26.07 -3.83 -21.45
N GLY A 383 26.25 -3.35 -20.19
CA GLY A 383 27.16 -3.97 -19.22
C GLY A 383 26.52 -5.14 -18.44
N PRO A 384 27.25 -5.75 -17.49
CA PRO A 384 28.67 -5.48 -17.13
C PRO A 384 29.68 -6.04 -18.12
N TRP A 385 30.81 -5.34 -18.26
CA TRP A 385 31.96 -5.76 -19.05
C TRP A 385 33.19 -5.99 -18.14
N PRO A 386 34.26 -6.68 -18.59
CA PRO A 386 35.47 -6.86 -17.81
C PRO A 386 36.13 -5.57 -17.31
N THR A 387 35.80 -4.42 -17.92
CA THR A 387 36.30 -3.10 -17.56
C THR A 387 35.33 -2.32 -16.65
N THR A 388 34.20 -2.90 -16.27
CA THR A 388 33.19 -2.20 -15.42
C THR A 388 33.76 -1.85 -14.05
N SER A 389 34.58 -2.74 -13.46
CA SER A 389 35.24 -2.51 -12.17
C SER A 389 36.18 -1.29 -12.23
N GLU A 390 37.00 -1.19 -13.27
CA GLU A 390 37.89 -0.04 -13.48
C GLU A 390 37.11 1.27 -13.67
N LEU A 391 35.95 1.19 -14.35
CA LEU A 391 35.05 2.35 -14.52
C LEU A 391 34.45 2.79 -13.19
N LEU A 392 34.00 1.87 -12.35
CA LEU A 392 33.47 2.16 -11.02
C LEU A 392 34.53 2.82 -10.12
N ASP A 393 35.79 2.36 -10.21
CA ASP A 393 36.90 2.99 -9.48
C ASP A 393 37.13 4.43 -9.95
N VAL A 394 37.10 4.69 -11.26
CA VAL A 394 37.24 6.06 -11.83
C VAL A 394 36.09 6.96 -11.41
N LEU A 395 34.86 6.46 -11.44
CA LEU A 395 33.69 7.23 -10.97
C LEU A 395 33.84 7.60 -9.49
N LYS A 396 34.26 6.63 -8.66
CA LYS A 396 34.48 6.85 -7.23
C LYS A 396 35.62 7.82 -6.94
N GLU A 397 36.73 7.74 -7.67
CA GLU A 397 37.86 8.66 -7.53
C GLU A 397 37.52 10.12 -7.90
N ASN A 398 36.53 10.31 -8.78
CA ASN A 398 36.08 11.63 -9.22
C ASN A 398 34.77 12.07 -8.55
N ASP A 399 34.28 11.36 -7.53
CA ASP A 399 33.02 11.64 -6.85
C ASP A 399 31.84 11.80 -7.85
N ALA A 400 31.86 10.99 -8.92
CA ALA A 400 30.88 11.01 -9.99
C ALA A 400 29.92 9.83 -9.86
N VAL A 401 28.65 10.08 -10.25
CA VAL A 401 27.59 9.05 -10.33
C VAL A 401 27.18 8.80 -11.76
N ALA A 402 26.76 7.58 -12.05
CA ALA A 402 26.30 7.19 -13.38
C ALA A 402 25.13 6.20 -13.28
N THR A 403 24.35 6.11 -14.35
CA THR A 403 23.30 5.09 -14.51
C THR A 403 23.83 3.98 -15.41
N PHE A 404 23.68 2.72 -14.97
CA PHE A 404 24.04 1.54 -15.73
C PHE A 404 22.80 0.80 -16.21
N PHE A 405 22.68 0.58 -17.51
CA PHE A 405 21.66 -0.28 -18.12
C PHE A 405 22.30 -1.62 -18.45
N THR A 406 22.10 -2.62 -17.59
CA THR A 406 22.79 -3.90 -17.65
C THR A 406 22.02 -4.95 -18.43
N ILE A 407 22.72 -5.82 -19.15
CA ILE A 407 22.15 -7.01 -19.80
C ILE A 407 22.15 -8.16 -18.81
N GLY A 408 20.96 -8.68 -18.46
CA GLY A 408 20.81 -9.74 -17.47
C GLY A 408 21.61 -11.01 -17.74
N GLU A 409 21.82 -11.37 -19.02
CA GLU A 409 22.65 -12.52 -19.41
C GLU A 409 24.15 -12.35 -19.10
N GLN A 410 24.62 -11.12 -18.89
CA GLN A 410 26.01 -10.81 -18.55
C GLN A 410 26.21 -10.71 -17.03
N ILE A 411 25.14 -10.66 -16.24
CA ILE A 411 25.18 -10.70 -14.79
C ILE A 411 25.33 -12.18 -14.38
N SER A 412 26.45 -12.53 -13.78
CA SER A 412 26.70 -13.88 -13.25
C SER A 412 26.85 -13.81 -11.73
N ASP A 413 26.66 -14.95 -11.05
CA ASP A 413 26.84 -15.10 -9.59
C ASP A 413 28.26 -14.71 -9.10
N LYS A 414 29.16 -14.36 -10.01
CA LYS A 414 30.52 -13.91 -9.73
C LYS A 414 30.71 -12.40 -9.91
N THR A 415 29.71 -11.68 -10.38
CA THR A 415 29.74 -10.21 -10.55
C THR A 415 29.15 -9.57 -9.28
N GLU A 416 29.97 -9.43 -8.23
CA GLU A 416 29.65 -8.70 -7.00
C GLU A 416 29.44 -7.18 -7.27
N GLU A 417 29.66 -6.74 -8.48
CA GLU A 417 29.70 -5.32 -8.91
C GLU A 417 28.33 -4.76 -9.31
N CYS A 418 27.29 -5.61 -9.37
CA CYS A 418 25.93 -5.22 -9.75
C CYS A 418 24.90 -5.32 -8.60
N GLY A 419 25.36 -5.40 -7.38
CA GLY A 419 24.54 -5.49 -6.16
C GLY A 419 24.16 -4.14 -5.59
#